data_51844330bcc8b7fd56fc216fa23b9e87
#
_entry.id   51844330bcc8b7fd56fc216fa23b9e87
#
_cell.length_a   1.000
_cell.length_b   1.000
_cell.length_c   1.000
_cell.angle_alpha   90.00
_cell.angle_beta   90.00
_cell.angle_gamma   90.00
#
_symmetry.space_group_name_H-M   'P 1'
#
loop_
_entity.id
_entity.type
_entity.pdbx_description
1 polymer ?
#
loop_
_entity_poly.entity_id
_entity_poly.type
_entity_poly.pdbx_seq_one_letter_code
_entity_poly.pdbx_strand_id
1 'polypeptide(L)'
;GLNKPVIYVGSKTGRDGIHGASMASASFDEKIEEKKPTVQVGDPFTEKLLLEACLELMAGDSIIAIQDMGAAGLTSSSIEMASKGNLGVEINLNKVPCREAKMTPYEIMLSESQERMLIVLENGKEELAKKIFDKWNLDFAIIGKTTDTKNIELFFDDKQVANIPVNTLVENSPMYDRKWKKSKLPKKIKIKKDSLNGLKIKDVLKKVLSNPNICSKEWIWQQYDHTVMGDTIQKPGGDSGVVRVHGTNKAIAASVDSSAVYCWAHPLTGGKQVVAESWRNLISVGATPIAITNCLNFGSPENEDNMGEFVECVQGIGEACEYLNFPVVSGNVSFYNQTKEIGIKPTPSIGGVGLIKDYNKMVTMNFKEINNIVMVIGKTEGHIDQSLFARSILDEKNGPPPEVNLFNEKNNGESLLNLIQKGHIKSAHDISLGGIITAVSKMAIKGNKGIKFNKSKNLINEIDYLFSEDQGRYIIEINPKDLKEVTKILDQNSVYHEELGIIIEKDMIINQKTKVTIDELKSYNSNWLTNFMSA
;
A
#
# COMPACT_ATOMS: atom_id res chain seq x y z
N GLY A 1 -23.82 -15.88 22.30
CA GLY A 1 -24.66 -16.58 23.27
C GLY A 1 -24.88 -15.74 24.53
N LEU A 2 -25.98 -15.97 25.23
CA LEU A 2 -26.34 -15.29 26.48
C LEU A 2 -25.48 -15.80 27.65
N ASN A 3 -25.15 -14.90 28.60
CA ASN A 3 -24.34 -15.21 29.80
C ASN A 3 -22.97 -15.83 29.50
N LYS A 4 -22.35 -15.42 28.40
CA LYS A 4 -21.01 -15.83 28.01
C LYS A 4 -19.95 -14.89 28.58
N PRO A 5 -18.79 -15.39 29.06
CA PRO A 5 -17.75 -14.57 29.61
C PRO A 5 -17.12 -13.68 28.56
N VAL A 6 -16.92 -12.41 28.92
CA VAL A 6 -16.24 -11.40 28.11
C VAL A 6 -14.83 -11.21 28.67
N ILE A 7 -13.84 -11.47 27.84
CA ILE A 7 -12.44 -11.58 28.21
C ILE A 7 -11.65 -10.44 27.57
N TYR A 8 -10.82 -9.80 28.36
CA TYR A 8 -9.77 -8.88 27.94
C TYR A 8 -8.45 -9.61 27.88
N VAL A 9 -7.70 -9.47 26.79
CA VAL A 9 -6.37 -10.07 26.63
C VAL A 9 -5.38 -9.12 25.96
N GLY A 10 -4.09 -9.29 26.25
CA GLY A 10 -3.00 -8.53 25.62
C GLY A 10 -2.37 -7.50 26.55
N SER A 11 -1.95 -6.37 26.00
CA SER A 11 -1.31 -5.28 26.75
C SER A 11 -2.24 -4.61 27.76
N LYS A 12 -1.68 -3.99 28.80
CA LYS A 12 -2.45 -3.20 29.77
C LYS A 12 -2.94 -1.91 29.15
N THR A 13 -4.16 -1.53 29.51
CA THR A 13 -4.77 -0.25 29.13
C THR A 13 -4.03 0.92 29.78
N GLY A 14 -3.60 1.88 28.99
CA GLY A 14 -2.99 3.14 29.41
C GLY A 14 -3.75 4.36 28.90
N ARG A 15 -3.24 5.57 29.18
CA ARG A 15 -3.78 6.83 28.64
C ARG A 15 -3.25 7.09 27.21
N ASP A 16 -3.47 6.14 26.31
CA ASP A 16 -3.00 6.21 24.93
C ASP A 16 -4.18 6.47 23.99
N GLY A 17 -4.01 7.34 23.01
CA GLY A 17 -4.97 7.56 21.94
C GLY A 17 -6.36 8.06 22.37
N ILE A 18 -6.54 8.48 23.63
CA ILE A 18 -7.80 9.04 24.10
C ILE A 18 -8.12 10.28 23.26
N HIS A 19 -9.30 10.28 22.59
CA HIS A 19 -9.69 11.24 21.56
C HIS A 19 -8.96 11.09 20.20
N GLY A 20 -8.21 10.03 19.96
CA GLY A 20 -7.54 9.79 18.68
C GLY A 20 -8.49 9.79 17.49
N ALA A 21 -9.60 9.07 17.61
CA ALA A 21 -10.67 9.06 16.60
C ALA A 21 -11.30 10.45 16.38
N SER A 22 -11.45 11.27 17.41
CA SER A 22 -11.95 12.65 17.30
C SER A 22 -10.95 13.57 16.61
N MET A 23 -9.64 13.36 16.84
CA MET A 23 -8.59 14.11 16.14
C MET A 23 -8.52 13.77 14.65
N ALA A 24 -8.74 12.51 14.27
CA ALA A 24 -8.80 12.09 12.88
C ALA A 24 -9.99 12.69 12.11
N SER A 25 -10.95 13.30 12.82
CA SER A 25 -12.14 13.97 12.27
C SER A 25 -12.10 15.49 12.41
N ALA A 26 -10.95 16.09 12.70
CA ALA A 26 -10.77 17.53 12.83
C ALA A 26 -9.53 18.01 12.06
N SER A 27 -9.59 19.24 11.53
CA SER A 27 -8.43 19.86 10.91
C SER A 27 -7.33 20.18 11.93
N PHE A 28 -6.08 20.07 11.52
CA PHE A 28 -4.93 20.43 12.37
C PHE A 28 -4.86 21.94 12.61
N ASP A 29 -4.72 22.33 13.88
CA ASP A 29 -4.48 23.70 14.32
C ASP A 29 -3.12 23.85 15.03
N GLU A 30 -2.76 25.09 15.41
CA GLU A 30 -1.45 25.38 16.02
C GLU A 30 -1.31 24.84 17.47
N LYS A 31 -2.34 24.21 18.04
CA LYS A 31 -2.37 23.69 19.43
C LYS A 31 -2.07 22.19 19.53
N ILE A 32 -1.37 21.64 18.54
CA ILE A 32 -1.02 20.20 18.48
C ILE A 32 -0.26 19.73 19.73
N GLU A 33 0.58 20.58 20.34
CA GLU A 33 1.37 20.17 21.52
C GLU A 33 0.51 19.90 22.77
N GLU A 34 -0.66 20.50 22.88
CA GLU A 34 -1.60 20.26 23.99
C GLU A 34 -2.33 18.91 23.85
N LYS A 35 -2.24 18.26 22.68
CA LYS A 35 -2.98 17.03 22.33
C LYS A 35 -2.11 15.76 22.37
N LYS A 36 -0.96 15.80 23.05
CA LYS A 36 -0.02 14.66 23.18
C LYS A 36 -0.64 13.33 23.71
N PRO A 37 -1.72 13.31 24.52
CA PRO A 37 -2.36 12.07 24.95
C PRO A 37 -3.03 11.27 23.81
N THR A 38 -3.09 11.81 22.59
CA THR A 38 -3.74 11.17 21.43
C THR A 38 -2.82 10.26 20.63
N VAL A 39 -1.53 10.18 20.99
CA VAL A 39 -0.56 9.29 20.32
C VAL A 39 -0.79 7.85 20.76
N GLN A 40 -0.92 6.96 19.80
CA GLN A 40 -0.93 5.52 20.02
C GLN A 40 0.52 5.02 20.07
N VAL A 41 0.84 4.21 21.07
CA VAL A 41 2.16 3.55 21.21
C VAL A 41 1.97 2.08 20.88
N GLY A 42 2.73 1.59 19.90
CA GLY A 42 2.72 0.17 19.51
C GLY A 42 3.94 -0.58 20.05
N ASP A 43 3.77 -1.86 20.37
CA ASP A 43 4.83 -2.80 20.75
C ASP A 43 4.79 -4.03 19.83
N PRO A 44 5.60 -4.05 18.74
CA PRO A 44 5.59 -5.15 17.77
C PRO A 44 5.93 -6.51 18.38
N PHE A 45 6.67 -6.53 19.48
CA PHE A 45 6.98 -7.78 20.18
C PHE A 45 5.73 -8.34 20.88
N THR A 46 5.02 -7.51 21.64
CA THR A 46 3.77 -7.91 22.28
C THR A 46 2.69 -8.27 21.25
N GLU A 47 2.63 -7.54 20.12
CA GLU A 47 1.74 -7.86 18.99
C GLU A 47 1.98 -9.29 18.48
N LYS A 48 3.24 -9.66 18.28
CA LYS A 48 3.59 -11.04 17.85
C LYS A 48 3.13 -12.08 18.85
N LEU A 49 3.32 -11.85 20.15
CA LEU A 49 2.87 -12.78 21.21
C LEU A 49 1.35 -12.89 21.22
N LEU A 50 0.64 -11.77 21.09
CA LEU A 50 -0.83 -11.73 21.07
C LEU A 50 -1.39 -12.48 19.86
N LEU A 51 -0.79 -12.28 18.69
CA LEU A 51 -1.16 -13.00 17.45
C LEU A 51 -1.04 -14.51 17.64
N GLU A 52 0.10 -15.00 18.15
CA GLU A 52 0.32 -16.43 18.37
C GLU A 52 -0.65 -17.03 19.41
N ALA A 53 -0.89 -16.30 20.52
CA ALA A 53 -1.83 -16.75 21.54
C ALA A 53 -3.26 -16.82 21.00
N CYS A 54 -3.70 -15.82 20.23
CA CYS A 54 -5.01 -15.83 19.58
C CYS A 54 -5.14 -16.98 18.59
N LEU A 55 -4.14 -17.23 17.74
CA LEU A 55 -4.16 -18.34 16.78
C LEU A 55 -4.21 -19.70 17.48
N GLU A 56 -3.46 -19.87 18.60
CA GLU A 56 -3.50 -21.10 19.39
C GLU A 56 -4.91 -21.33 20.00
N LEU A 57 -5.54 -20.28 20.51
CA LEU A 57 -6.90 -20.35 21.05
C LEU A 57 -7.94 -20.62 19.95
N MET A 58 -7.78 -20.00 18.77
CA MET A 58 -8.67 -20.15 17.61
C MET A 58 -8.59 -21.55 16.98
N ALA A 59 -7.51 -22.30 17.20
CA ALA A 59 -7.41 -23.68 16.74
C ALA A 59 -8.38 -24.65 17.43
N GLY A 60 -9.00 -24.21 18.55
CA GLY A 60 -10.01 -24.97 19.30
C GLY A 60 -11.43 -24.45 19.08
N ASP A 61 -12.33 -24.89 19.94
CA ASP A 61 -13.77 -24.56 19.95
C ASP A 61 -14.16 -23.58 21.08
N SER A 62 -13.20 -22.80 21.57
CA SER A 62 -13.38 -21.98 22.77
C SER A 62 -13.96 -20.59 22.49
N ILE A 63 -13.78 -20.06 21.28
CA ILE A 63 -14.14 -18.68 20.92
C ILE A 63 -15.51 -18.64 20.26
N ILE A 64 -16.39 -17.75 20.76
CA ILE A 64 -17.64 -17.37 20.11
C ILE A 64 -17.43 -16.17 19.22
N ALA A 65 -16.70 -15.15 19.72
CA ALA A 65 -16.40 -13.92 19.01
C ALA A 65 -15.08 -13.34 19.49
N ILE A 66 -14.37 -12.65 18.61
CA ILE A 66 -13.13 -11.95 18.90
C ILE A 66 -13.10 -10.65 18.09
N GLN A 67 -12.63 -9.58 18.71
CA GLN A 67 -12.52 -8.24 18.12
C GLN A 67 -11.28 -7.54 18.68
N ASP A 68 -10.54 -6.82 17.83
CA ASP A 68 -9.47 -5.94 18.28
C ASP A 68 -10.01 -4.70 19.01
N MET A 69 -9.19 -4.11 19.86
CA MET A 69 -9.49 -2.85 20.52
C MET A 69 -8.74 -1.72 19.81
N GLY A 70 -9.19 -1.36 18.62
CA GLY A 70 -8.64 -0.28 17.79
C GLY A 70 -9.15 1.10 18.19
N ALA A 71 -9.72 1.82 17.23
CA ALA A 71 -10.29 3.15 17.45
C ALA A 71 -11.40 3.12 18.52
N ALA A 72 -11.37 4.08 19.45
CA ALA A 72 -12.24 4.12 20.63
C ALA A 72 -12.15 2.87 21.55
N GLY A 73 -11.14 2.05 21.39
CA GLY A 73 -10.72 1.00 22.30
C GLY A 73 -11.80 0.01 22.71
N LEU A 74 -12.02 -0.12 24.04
CA LEU A 74 -13.01 -1.04 24.61
C LEU A 74 -14.46 -0.62 24.28
N THR A 75 -14.70 0.66 24.01
CA THR A 75 -16.02 1.15 23.61
C THR A 75 -16.46 0.55 22.29
N SER A 76 -15.69 0.73 21.21
CA SER A 76 -16.04 0.21 19.89
C SER A 76 -16.12 -1.32 19.87
N SER A 77 -15.10 -2.00 20.40
CA SER A 77 -15.05 -3.45 20.39
C SER A 77 -16.24 -4.11 21.10
N SER A 78 -16.59 -3.62 22.31
CA SER A 78 -17.72 -4.18 23.08
C SER A 78 -19.07 -3.91 22.42
N ILE A 79 -19.26 -2.72 21.86
CA ILE A 79 -20.51 -2.31 21.21
C ILE A 79 -20.72 -3.05 19.89
N GLU A 80 -19.69 -3.15 19.06
CA GLU A 80 -19.78 -3.86 17.78
C GLU A 80 -20.06 -5.35 17.97
N MET A 81 -19.40 -5.99 18.92
CA MET A 81 -19.66 -7.40 19.24
C MET A 81 -21.07 -7.63 19.78
N ALA A 82 -21.55 -6.75 20.69
CA ALA A 82 -22.89 -6.81 21.23
C ALA A 82 -23.95 -6.61 20.14
N SER A 83 -23.75 -5.62 19.26
CA SER A 83 -24.66 -5.34 18.13
C SER A 83 -24.74 -6.52 17.17
N LYS A 84 -23.59 -7.05 16.69
CA LYS A 84 -23.54 -8.22 15.79
C LYS A 84 -24.17 -9.46 16.42
N GLY A 85 -24.05 -9.62 17.74
CA GLY A 85 -24.66 -10.70 18.50
C GLY A 85 -26.14 -10.49 18.83
N ASN A 86 -26.67 -9.31 18.56
CA ASN A 86 -28.00 -8.86 18.99
C ASN A 86 -28.20 -9.08 20.51
N LEU A 87 -27.20 -8.71 21.31
CA LEU A 87 -27.14 -8.89 22.77
C LEU A 87 -26.78 -7.54 23.45
N GLY A 88 -26.81 -7.53 24.77
CA GLY A 88 -26.16 -6.53 25.61
C GLY A 88 -24.84 -7.06 26.16
N VAL A 89 -24.10 -6.21 26.87
CA VAL A 89 -22.87 -6.58 27.56
C VAL A 89 -22.77 -5.84 28.90
N GLU A 90 -22.44 -6.57 29.96
CA GLU A 90 -22.13 -6.05 31.28
C GLU A 90 -20.60 -6.11 31.47
N ILE A 91 -19.96 -4.98 31.80
CA ILE A 91 -18.52 -4.87 31.99
C ILE A 91 -18.22 -4.25 33.34
N ASN A 92 -17.34 -4.89 34.11
CA ASN A 92 -16.76 -4.32 35.35
C ASN A 92 -15.38 -3.75 35.04
N LEU A 93 -15.29 -2.42 35.00
CA LEU A 93 -14.08 -1.71 34.60
C LEU A 93 -12.92 -1.84 35.62
N ASN A 94 -13.22 -2.16 36.90
CA ASN A 94 -12.18 -2.45 37.88
C ASN A 94 -11.37 -3.72 37.54
N LYS A 95 -11.92 -4.60 36.70
CA LYS A 95 -11.25 -5.82 36.25
C LYS A 95 -10.39 -5.64 35.00
N VAL A 96 -10.48 -4.50 34.34
CA VAL A 96 -9.65 -4.20 33.16
C VAL A 96 -8.19 -3.98 33.61
N PRO A 97 -7.23 -4.72 33.06
CA PRO A 97 -5.82 -4.52 33.38
C PRO A 97 -5.37 -3.12 32.94
N CYS A 98 -4.99 -2.27 33.88
CA CYS A 98 -4.53 -0.91 33.62
C CYS A 98 -3.03 -0.78 33.90
N ARG A 99 -2.32 -0.04 33.03
CA ARG A 99 -0.91 0.29 33.19
C ARG A 99 -0.71 1.43 34.20
N GLU A 100 -1.67 2.35 34.24
CA GLU A 100 -1.60 3.54 35.04
C GLU A 100 -2.62 3.51 36.20
N ALA A 101 -2.22 4.07 37.33
CA ALA A 101 -3.11 4.16 38.49
C ALA A 101 -4.19 5.23 38.28
N LYS A 102 -5.33 5.04 38.93
CA LYS A 102 -6.43 6.01 38.99
C LYS A 102 -6.98 6.42 37.61
N MET A 103 -7.03 5.48 36.68
CA MET A 103 -7.75 5.72 35.44
C MET A 103 -9.26 5.80 35.71
N THR A 104 -9.89 6.76 35.08
CA THR A 104 -11.35 6.95 35.16
C THR A 104 -12.08 5.97 34.23
N PRO A 105 -13.37 5.67 34.44
CA PRO A 105 -14.19 4.90 33.51
C PRO A 105 -14.11 5.38 32.06
N TYR A 106 -14.10 6.69 31.86
CA TYR A 106 -13.99 7.33 30.56
C TYR A 106 -12.65 7.02 29.86
N GLU A 107 -11.55 7.16 30.60
CA GLU A 107 -10.21 6.85 30.07
C GLU A 107 -10.05 5.36 29.73
N ILE A 108 -10.59 4.46 30.58
CA ILE A 108 -10.53 3.01 30.34
C ILE A 108 -11.29 2.61 29.07
N MET A 109 -12.49 3.19 28.89
CA MET A 109 -13.35 2.86 27.75
C MET A 109 -12.83 3.41 26.43
N LEU A 110 -12.21 4.60 26.42
CA LEU A 110 -11.77 5.30 25.21
C LEU A 110 -10.27 5.15 24.92
N SER A 111 -9.52 4.49 25.80
CA SER A 111 -8.10 4.21 25.56
C SER A 111 -7.92 3.39 24.28
N GLU A 112 -7.02 3.84 23.41
CA GLU A 112 -6.62 3.15 22.17
C GLU A 112 -5.24 2.50 22.31
N SER A 113 -4.84 2.06 23.52
CA SER A 113 -3.64 1.24 23.70
C SER A 113 -3.68 0.06 22.76
N GLN A 114 -2.59 -0.15 22.02
CA GLN A 114 -2.50 -1.20 21.02
C GLN A 114 -2.28 -2.58 21.66
N GLU A 115 -2.24 -3.64 20.85
CA GLU A 115 -2.00 -5.03 21.24
C GLU A 115 -3.01 -5.55 22.26
N ARG A 116 -4.31 -5.27 22.05
CA ARG A 116 -5.41 -5.75 22.91
C ARG A 116 -6.53 -6.37 22.08
N MET A 117 -7.10 -7.48 22.59
CA MET A 117 -8.28 -8.11 22.00
C MET A 117 -9.38 -8.29 23.05
N LEU A 118 -10.63 -8.17 22.59
CA LEU A 118 -11.82 -8.54 23.34
C LEU A 118 -12.36 -9.86 22.81
N ILE A 119 -12.60 -10.81 23.69
CA ILE A 119 -13.01 -12.16 23.31
C ILE A 119 -14.28 -12.55 24.08
N VAL A 120 -15.23 -13.18 23.40
CA VAL A 120 -16.35 -13.89 24.04
C VAL A 120 -16.07 -15.38 23.95
N LEU A 121 -16.00 -16.06 25.09
CA LEU A 121 -15.72 -17.48 25.17
C LEU A 121 -16.97 -18.32 25.43
N GLU A 122 -16.88 -19.61 25.09
CA GLU A 122 -17.80 -20.62 25.59
C GLU A 122 -17.59 -20.83 27.10
N ASN A 123 -18.71 -21.04 27.83
CA ASN A 123 -18.67 -21.28 29.27
C ASN A 123 -17.79 -22.48 29.62
N GLY A 124 -16.94 -22.34 30.65
CA GLY A 124 -16.02 -23.39 31.11
C GLY A 124 -14.73 -23.50 30.31
N LYS A 125 -14.49 -22.59 29.35
CA LYS A 125 -13.24 -22.52 28.57
C LYS A 125 -12.24 -21.47 29.10
N GLU A 126 -12.62 -20.75 30.16
CA GLU A 126 -11.83 -19.62 30.69
C GLU A 126 -10.45 -20.05 31.18
N GLU A 127 -10.36 -21.17 31.90
CA GLU A 127 -9.09 -21.69 32.40
C GLU A 127 -8.16 -22.20 31.26
N LEU A 128 -8.73 -22.77 30.20
CA LEU A 128 -7.99 -23.15 29.02
C LEU A 128 -7.40 -21.92 28.32
N ALA A 129 -8.24 -20.92 28.08
CA ALA A 129 -7.82 -19.67 27.47
C ALA A 129 -6.73 -18.99 28.32
N LYS A 130 -6.95 -18.89 29.65
CA LYS A 130 -5.98 -18.30 30.57
C LYS A 130 -4.61 -18.98 30.45
N LYS A 131 -4.55 -20.33 30.42
CA LYS A 131 -3.28 -21.05 30.29
C LYS A 131 -2.54 -20.72 28.98
N ILE A 132 -3.27 -20.49 27.90
CA ILE A 132 -2.67 -20.10 26.62
C ILE A 132 -2.05 -18.69 26.75
N PHE A 133 -2.80 -17.70 27.25
CA PHE A 133 -2.28 -16.34 27.39
C PHE A 133 -1.15 -16.25 28.43
N ASP A 134 -1.23 -16.99 29.54
CA ASP A 134 -0.13 -17.09 30.53
C ASP A 134 1.15 -17.68 29.91
N LYS A 135 1.03 -18.72 29.04
CA LYS A 135 2.17 -19.29 28.29
C LYS A 135 2.88 -18.24 27.43
N TRP A 136 2.13 -17.32 26.84
CA TRP A 136 2.65 -16.24 26.01
C TRP A 136 2.98 -14.96 26.81
N ASN A 137 2.89 -15.01 28.16
CA ASN A 137 3.15 -13.90 29.07
C ASN A 137 2.30 -12.64 28.77
N LEU A 138 1.03 -12.85 28.49
CA LEU A 138 0.04 -11.81 28.20
C LEU A 138 -0.99 -11.69 29.33
N ASP A 139 -1.47 -10.46 29.56
CA ASP A 139 -2.55 -10.24 30.51
C ASP A 139 -3.85 -10.92 30.01
N PHE A 140 -4.59 -11.49 30.96
CA PHE A 140 -5.88 -12.13 30.77
C PHE A 140 -6.81 -11.77 31.90
N ALA A 141 -7.98 -11.22 31.61
CA ALA A 141 -8.97 -10.87 32.59
C ALA A 141 -10.42 -11.13 32.13
N ILE A 142 -11.23 -11.74 32.99
CA ILE A 142 -12.67 -11.86 32.80
C ILE A 142 -13.28 -10.53 33.26
N ILE A 143 -13.62 -9.66 32.32
CA ILE A 143 -14.08 -8.31 32.63
C ILE A 143 -15.62 -8.18 32.66
N GLY A 144 -16.33 -9.16 32.14
CA GLY A 144 -17.79 -9.08 32.05
C GLY A 144 -18.46 -10.32 31.48
N LYS A 145 -19.69 -10.13 31.03
CA LYS A 145 -20.52 -11.17 30.42
C LYS A 145 -21.50 -10.56 29.40
N THR A 146 -21.95 -11.36 28.46
CA THR A 146 -23.07 -11.00 27.57
C THR A 146 -24.40 -11.09 28.29
N THR A 147 -25.33 -10.17 27.97
CA THR A 147 -26.67 -10.07 28.56
C THR A 147 -27.76 -10.02 27.50
N ASP A 148 -29.02 -10.16 27.91
CA ASP A 148 -30.19 -9.98 27.04
C ASP A 148 -30.79 -8.56 27.09
N THR A 149 -30.18 -7.67 27.87
CA THR A 149 -30.66 -6.29 28.11
C THR A 149 -30.61 -5.41 26.86
N LYS A 150 -29.83 -5.78 25.83
CA LYS A 150 -29.52 -4.95 24.65
C LYS A 150 -28.82 -3.64 24.97
N ASN A 151 -28.26 -3.53 26.16
CA ASN A 151 -27.55 -2.36 26.65
C ASN A 151 -26.06 -2.67 26.86
N ILE A 152 -25.23 -1.65 26.77
CA ILE A 152 -23.92 -1.66 27.37
C ILE A 152 -24.04 -1.14 28.80
N GLU A 153 -23.70 -1.99 29.77
CA GLU A 153 -23.83 -1.72 31.22
C GLU A 153 -22.42 -1.73 31.80
N LEU A 154 -21.99 -0.57 32.30
CA LEU A 154 -20.64 -0.40 32.85
C LEU A 154 -20.70 -0.20 34.35
N PHE A 155 -19.87 -0.95 35.09
CA PHE A 155 -19.72 -0.87 36.54
C PHE A 155 -18.29 -0.44 36.90
N PHE A 156 -18.19 0.44 37.88
CA PHE A 156 -16.93 0.91 38.46
C PHE A 156 -17.13 1.27 39.91
N ASP A 157 -16.25 0.80 40.81
CA ASP A 157 -16.35 0.93 42.26
C ASP A 157 -17.75 0.58 42.79
N ASP A 158 -18.23 -0.60 42.35
CA ASP A 158 -19.54 -1.18 42.71
C ASP A 158 -20.75 -0.30 42.33
N LYS A 159 -20.57 0.68 41.47
CA LYS A 159 -21.62 1.54 40.92
C LYS A 159 -21.79 1.33 39.42
N GLN A 160 -23.04 1.37 38.98
CA GLN A 160 -23.31 1.47 37.54
C GLN A 160 -23.01 2.89 37.08
N VAL A 161 -21.99 3.03 36.22
CA VAL A 161 -21.52 4.31 35.68
C VAL A 161 -22.04 4.61 34.29
N ALA A 162 -22.55 3.58 33.57
CA ALA A 162 -23.28 3.78 32.32
C ALA A 162 -24.29 2.65 32.10
N ASN A 163 -25.38 3.00 31.42
CA ASN A 163 -26.40 2.05 30.93
C ASN A 163 -26.99 2.65 29.65
N ILE A 164 -26.51 2.21 28.46
CA ILE A 164 -26.82 2.82 27.17
C ILE A 164 -27.31 1.72 26.22
N PRO A 165 -28.44 1.89 25.52
CA PRO A 165 -28.86 0.96 24.49
C PRO A 165 -27.81 0.85 23.37
N VAL A 166 -27.42 -0.37 23.00
CA VAL A 166 -26.41 -0.63 21.94
C VAL A 166 -26.82 0.03 20.63
N ASN A 167 -28.08 -0.05 20.26
CA ASN A 167 -28.60 0.54 19.01
C ASN A 167 -28.42 2.07 18.94
N THR A 168 -28.42 2.77 20.09
CA THR A 168 -28.18 4.22 20.11
C THR A 168 -26.77 4.58 19.59
N LEU A 169 -25.81 3.69 19.82
CA LEU A 169 -24.41 3.90 19.45
C LEU A 169 -24.05 3.34 18.06
N VAL A 170 -24.89 2.50 17.49
CA VAL A 170 -24.65 1.85 16.17
C VAL A 170 -25.65 2.34 15.13
N GLU A 171 -26.93 1.95 15.27
CA GLU A 171 -27.95 2.17 14.24
C GLU A 171 -28.45 3.61 14.17
N ASN A 172 -28.46 4.33 15.32
CA ASN A 172 -28.91 5.71 15.40
C ASN A 172 -27.78 6.73 15.16
N SER A 173 -26.58 6.27 14.77
CA SER A 173 -25.52 7.17 14.35
C SER A 173 -25.90 7.91 13.07
N PRO A 174 -25.59 9.22 12.94
CA PRO A 174 -25.94 9.97 11.74
C PRO A 174 -25.28 9.38 10.49
N MET A 175 -26.11 9.02 9.52
CA MET A 175 -25.64 8.68 8.17
C MET A 175 -25.71 9.93 7.30
N TYR A 176 -24.55 10.49 6.94
CA TYR A 176 -24.48 11.70 6.14
C TYR A 176 -24.55 11.36 4.64
N ASP A 177 -25.48 11.96 3.92
CA ASP A 177 -25.48 12.03 2.45
C ASP A 177 -24.85 13.36 2.02
N ARG A 178 -23.52 13.36 1.88
CA ARG A 178 -22.75 14.58 1.59
C ARG A 178 -22.79 14.88 0.09
N LYS A 179 -23.06 16.14 -0.22
CA LYS A 179 -22.98 16.64 -1.60
C LYS A 179 -21.56 16.56 -2.13
N TRP A 180 -21.42 16.30 -3.41
CA TRP A 180 -20.13 16.25 -4.07
C TRP A 180 -20.21 16.76 -5.52
N LYS A 181 -19.07 17.21 -6.04
CA LYS A 181 -18.94 17.68 -7.40
C LYS A 181 -18.08 16.72 -8.21
N LYS A 182 -18.57 16.38 -9.40
CA LYS A 182 -17.81 15.59 -10.37
C LYS A 182 -16.64 16.41 -10.92
N SER A 183 -15.45 15.83 -10.94
CA SER A 183 -14.26 16.44 -11.53
C SER A 183 -14.36 16.48 -13.06
N LYS A 184 -13.61 17.36 -13.68
CA LYS A 184 -13.50 17.45 -15.14
C LYS A 184 -12.15 16.96 -15.58
N LEU A 185 -12.11 16.03 -16.55
CA LEU A 185 -10.85 15.64 -17.16
C LEU A 185 -10.14 16.86 -17.76
N PRO A 186 -8.91 17.18 -17.31
CA PRO A 186 -8.16 18.30 -17.85
C PRO A 186 -7.87 18.14 -19.35
N LYS A 187 -7.71 19.25 -20.04
CA LYS A 187 -7.29 19.23 -21.46
C LYS A 187 -5.80 18.93 -21.56
N LYS A 188 -5.39 18.16 -22.58
CA LYS A 188 -3.98 17.90 -22.89
C LYS A 188 -3.19 19.20 -23.05
N ILE A 189 -1.97 19.20 -22.50
CA ILE A 189 -1.05 20.34 -22.62
C ILE A 189 -0.47 20.36 -24.03
N LYS A 190 -0.32 21.56 -24.57
CA LYS A 190 0.48 21.78 -25.80
C LYS A 190 1.90 22.15 -25.41
N ILE A 191 2.76 21.16 -25.25
CA ILE A 191 4.19 21.39 -25.03
C ILE A 191 4.77 22.08 -26.25
N LYS A 192 5.35 23.27 -26.07
CA LYS A 192 6.02 23.99 -27.15
C LYS A 192 7.26 23.21 -27.56
N LYS A 193 7.43 22.91 -28.85
CA LYS A 193 8.63 22.24 -29.36
C LYS A 193 9.92 22.93 -28.94
N ASP A 194 9.90 24.25 -28.84
CA ASP A 194 11.06 25.06 -28.41
C ASP A 194 11.49 24.76 -26.97
N SER A 195 10.56 24.37 -26.09
CA SER A 195 10.89 23.97 -24.70
C SER A 195 11.67 22.66 -24.61
N LEU A 196 11.66 21.86 -25.67
CA LEU A 196 12.42 20.61 -25.78
C LEU A 196 13.78 20.81 -26.48
N ASN A 197 13.96 21.95 -27.18
CA ASN A 197 15.18 22.26 -27.88
C ASN A 197 16.35 22.48 -26.90
N GLY A 198 17.47 21.83 -27.13
CA GLY A 198 18.67 21.95 -26.29
C GLY A 198 18.67 21.10 -25.03
N LEU A 199 17.61 20.36 -24.70
CA LEU A 199 17.62 19.41 -23.60
C LEU A 199 18.57 18.25 -23.90
N LYS A 200 19.56 18.05 -23.04
CA LYS A 200 20.45 16.91 -23.11
C LYS A 200 19.87 15.76 -22.28
N ILE A 201 19.62 14.61 -22.90
CA ILE A 201 19.02 13.43 -22.23
C ILE A 201 19.75 13.10 -20.92
N LYS A 202 21.08 13.20 -20.88
CA LYS A 202 21.90 12.93 -19.69
C LYS A 202 21.53 13.88 -18.53
N ASP A 203 21.33 15.17 -18.79
CA ASP A 203 21.02 16.17 -17.76
C ASP A 203 19.57 16.00 -17.27
N VAL A 204 18.65 15.68 -18.18
CA VAL A 204 17.26 15.34 -17.84
C VAL A 204 17.22 14.09 -16.96
N LEU A 205 17.92 13.03 -17.37
CA LEU A 205 17.98 11.78 -16.61
C LEU A 205 18.55 11.99 -15.21
N LYS A 206 19.61 12.81 -15.07
CA LYS A 206 20.15 13.16 -13.76
C LYS A 206 19.08 13.79 -12.86
N LYS A 207 18.34 14.79 -13.36
CA LYS A 207 17.27 15.46 -12.61
C LYS A 207 16.13 14.50 -12.24
N VAL A 208 15.75 13.62 -13.14
CA VAL A 208 14.69 12.64 -12.92
C VAL A 208 15.10 11.61 -11.87
N LEU A 209 16.29 10.99 -11.99
CA LEU A 209 16.77 9.97 -11.06
C LEU A 209 17.05 10.52 -9.65
N SER A 210 17.44 11.80 -9.54
CA SER A 210 17.63 12.47 -8.24
C SER A 210 16.36 13.10 -7.67
N ASN A 211 15.21 12.96 -8.34
CA ASN A 211 13.96 13.47 -7.82
C ASN A 211 13.53 12.69 -6.55
N PRO A 212 13.00 13.35 -5.50
CA PRO A 212 12.53 12.69 -4.28
C PRO A 212 11.58 11.52 -4.52
N ASN A 213 10.76 11.56 -5.57
CA ASN A 213 9.82 10.49 -5.90
C ASN A 213 10.48 9.24 -6.51
N ILE A 214 11.68 9.38 -7.11
CA ILE A 214 12.40 8.31 -7.82
C ILE A 214 13.63 7.83 -7.07
N CYS A 215 14.32 8.72 -6.34
CA CYS A 215 15.58 8.40 -5.68
C CYS A 215 15.47 7.18 -4.77
N SER A 216 16.58 6.50 -4.55
CA SER A 216 16.66 5.37 -3.63
C SER A 216 16.17 5.74 -2.23
N LYS A 217 15.34 4.88 -1.66
CA LYS A 217 14.88 4.97 -0.26
C LYS A 217 15.71 4.08 0.67
N GLU A 218 16.87 3.66 0.23
CA GLU A 218 17.77 2.76 0.96
C GLU A 218 18.07 3.28 2.37
N TRP A 219 18.29 4.59 2.51
CA TRP A 219 18.49 5.23 3.80
C TRP A 219 17.37 4.94 4.81
N ILE A 220 16.11 4.79 4.35
CA ILE A 220 14.96 4.47 5.21
C ILE A 220 14.98 3.00 5.59
N TRP A 221 14.89 2.10 4.59
CA TRP A 221 14.66 0.68 4.88
C TRP A 221 15.90 -0.06 5.40
N GLN A 222 17.13 0.47 5.23
CA GLN A 222 18.32 -0.10 5.87
C GLN A 222 18.35 0.06 7.39
N GLN A 223 17.49 0.91 7.97
CA GLN A 223 17.38 1.11 9.41
C GLN A 223 16.52 0.04 10.08
N TYR A 224 15.85 -0.79 9.30
CA TYR A 224 14.96 -1.85 9.79
C TYR A 224 15.50 -3.22 9.40
N ASP A 225 15.28 -4.22 10.27
CA ASP A 225 15.58 -5.60 9.91
C ASP A 225 14.48 -6.17 9.00
N HIS A 226 14.74 -6.15 7.70
CA HIS A 226 13.87 -6.74 6.69
C HIS A 226 14.18 -8.22 6.42
N THR A 227 15.06 -8.84 7.21
CA THR A 227 15.47 -10.24 7.06
C THR A 227 15.07 -11.11 8.25
N VAL A 228 14.23 -10.58 9.15
CA VAL A 228 13.69 -11.31 10.30
C VAL A 228 13.18 -12.70 9.88
N MET A 229 13.49 -13.72 10.67
CA MET A 229 13.21 -15.15 10.44
C MET A 229 13.91 -15.75 9.20
N GLY A 230 14.68 -14.98 8.44
CA GLY A 230 15.44 -15.46 7.28
C GLY A 230 14.59 -15.86 6.07
N ASP A 231 13.35 -15.41 5.99
CA ASP A 231 12.41 -15.79 4.94
C ASP A 231 12.29 -14.77 3.77
N THR A 232 12.97 -13.63 3.87
CA THR A 232 12.96 -12.60 2.81
C THR A 232 13.77 -13.06 1.61
N ILE A 233 13.12 -13.23 0.46
CA ILE A 233 13.74 -13.59 -0.81
C ILE A 233 14.07 -12.34 -1.63
N GLN A 234 13.11 -11.42 -1.74
CA GLN A 234 13.27 -10.13 -2.40
C GLN A 234 13.29 -9.02 -1.35
N LYS A 235 14.45 -8.38 -1.21
CA LYS A 235 14.67 -7.23 -0.31
C LYS A 235 13.94 -5.97 -0.81
N PRO A 236 13.72 -4.96 0.05
CA PRO A 236 13.23 -3.66 -0.37
C PRO A 236 14.03 -3.04 -1.52
N GLY A 237 13.36 -2.22 -2.35
CA GLY A 237 13.93 -1.57 -3.53
C GLY A 237 13.78 -2.36 -4.82
N GLY A 238 12.91 -3.37 -4.85
CA GLY A 238 12.35 -4.02 -6.05
C GLY A 238 10.89 -3.62 -6.24
N ASP A 239 10.19 -4.27 -7.19
CA ASP A 239 8.77 -3.99 -7.49
C ASP A 239 7.85 -4.46 -6.35
N SER A 240 8.21 -5.55 -5.71
CA SER A 240 7.51 -6.10 -4.54
C SER A 240 8.50 -6.66 -3.54
N GLY A 241 8.17 -6.58 -2.26
CA GLY A 241 8.81 -7.40 -1.24
C GLY A 241 8.32 -8.84 -1.36
N VAL A 242 9.22 -9.83 -1.24
CA VAL A 242 8.86 -11.25 -1.34
C VAL A 242 9.40 -12.03 -0.16
N VAL A 243 8.49 -12.73 0.52
CA VAL A 243 8.79 -13.58 1.68
C VAL A 243 8.29 -14.99 1.40
N ARG A 244 9.16 -15.99 1.59
CA ARG A 244 8.77 -17.39 1.38
C ARG A 244 7.83 -17.87 2.49
N VAL A 245 6.94 -18.80 2.13
CA VAL A 245 6.11 -19.50 3.10
C VAL A 245 6.89 -20.72 3.61
N HIS A 246 7.28 -20.67 4.88
CA HIS A 246 8.15 -21.66 5.50
C HIS A 246 7.63 -23.10 5.29
N GLY A 247 8.53 -24.04 5.00
CA GLY A 247 8.19 -25.45 4.74
C GLY A 247 7.51 -25.72 3.38
N THR A 248 7.46 -24.72 2.48
CA THR A 248 6.88 -24.88 1.13
C THR A 248 7.78 -24.24 0.07
N ASN A 249 7.46 -24.44 -1.22
CA ASN A 249 8.06 -23.69 -2.33
C ASN A 249 7.30 -22.39 -2.65
N LYS A 250 6.30 -22.02 -1.86
CA LYS A 250 5.48 -20.81 -2.09
C LYS A 250 6.15 -19.59 -1.47
N ALA A 251 5.80 -18.42 -2.02
CA ALA A 251 6.11 -17.13 -1.41
C ALA A 251 4.94 -16.16 -1.54
N ILE A 252 4.90 -15.20 -0.63
CA ILE A 252 3.97 -14.08 -0.65
C ILE A 252 4.73 -12.86 -1.15
N ALA A 253 4.16 -12.18 -2.15
CA ALA A 253 4.63 -10.89 -2.62
C ALA A 253 3.71 -9.79 -2.10
N ALA A 254 4.28 -8.64 -1.73
CA ALA A 254 3.54 -7.47 -1.31
C ALA A 254 4.08 -6.21 -1.98
N SER A 255 3.18 -5.37 -2.50
CA SER A 255 3.48 -4.05 -3.04
C SER A 255 2.71 -2.97 -2.30
N VAL A 256 3.21 -1.73 -2.34
CA VAL A 256 2.49 -0.54 -1.85
C VAL A 256 2.65 0.57 -2.87
N ASP A 257 1.52 1.08 -3.35
CA ASP A 257 1.49 2.09 -4.40
C ASP A 257 0.55 3.24 -4.07
N SER A 258 0.89 4.45 -4.51
CA SER A 258 0.07 5.65 -4.39
C SER A 258 0.46 6.68 -5.45
N SER A 259 -0.51 7.35 -6.02
CA SER A 259 -0.29 8.40 -7.02
C SER A 259 -1.17 9.63 -6.78
N ALA A 260 -0.85 10.36 -5.71
CA ALA A 260 -1.58 11.58 -5.32
C ALA A 260 -1.67 12.63 -6.45
N VAL A 261 -0.66 12.67 -7.33
CA VAL A 261 -0.63 13.61 -8.47
C VAL A 261 -1.68 13.26 -9.52
N TYR A 262 -1.79 11.99 -9.87
CA TYR A 262 -2.76 11.53 -10.87
C TYR A 262 -4.19 11.58 -10.32
N CYS A 263 -4.38 11.23 -9.04
CA CYS A 263 -5.67 11.37 -8.36
C CYS A 263 -6.11 12.83 -8.29
N TRP A 264 -5.20 13.76 -8.01
CA TRP A 264 -5.48 15.19 -8.00
C TRP A 264 -5.83 15.71 -9.40
N ALA A 265 -5.15 15.24 -10.45
CA ALA A 265 -5.41 15.66 -11.83
C ALA A 265 -6.76 15.14 -12.35
N HIS A 266 -7.11 13.90 -12.06
CA HIS A 266 -8.41 13.29 -12.37
C HIS A 266 -8.65 12.07 -11.47
N PRO A 267 -9.49 12.20 -10.43
CA PRO A 267 -9.61 11.21 -9.37
C PRO A 267 -10.00 9.81 -9.86
N LEU A 268 -10.95 9.72 -10.79
CA LEU A 268 -11.38 8.44 -11.37
C LEU A 268 -10.23 7.70 -12.06
N THR A 269 -9.44 8.41 -12.88
CA THR A 269 -8.30 7.80 -13.58
C THR A 269 -7.16 7.47 -12.62
N GLY A 270 -6.88 8.36 -11.65
CA GLY A 270 -5.87 8.12 -10.62
C GLY A 270 -6.22 6.93 -9.72
N GLY A 271 -7.51 6.76 -9.37
CA GLY A 271 -7.99 5.59 -8.63
C GLY A 271 -7.78 4.28 -9.39
N LYS A 272 -8.02 4.26 -10.72
CA LYS A 272 -7.69 3.09 -11.55
C LYS A 272 -6.19 2.82 -11.58
N GLN A 273 -5.40 3.89 -11.77
CA GLN A 273 -3.96 3.78 -11.95
C GLN A 273 -3.28 3.17 -10.72
N VAL A 274 -3.62 3.60 -9.51
CA VAL A 274 -2.96 3.12 -8.30
C VAL A 274 -3.19 1.63 -8.05
N VAL A 275 -4.37 1.09 -8.42
CA VAL A 275 -4.66 -0.35 -8.36
C VAL A 275 -3.88 -1.09 -9.45
N ALA A 276 -3.89 -0.56 -10.69
CA ALA A 276 -3.17 -1.16 -11.81
C ALA A 276 -1.66 -1.22 -11.56
N GLU A 277 -1.07 -0.19 -10.95
CA GLU A 277 0.35 -0.15 -10.62
C GLU A 277 0.72 -1.20 -9.56
N SER A 278 -0.07 -1.31 -8.48
CA SER A 278 0.13 -2.35 -7.48
C SER A 278 0.03 -3.76 -8.09
N TRP A 279 -0.94 -3.97 -8.97
CA TRP A 279 -1.11 -5.21 -9.70
C TRP A 279 0.11 -5.53 -10.62
N ARG A 280 0.62 -4.54 -11.37
CA ARG A 280 1.82 -4.68 -12.21
C ARG A 280 3.06 -5.04 -11.39
N ASN A 281 3.24 -4.40 -10.24
CA ASN A 281 4.38 -4.65 -9.36
C ASN A 281 4.42 -6.10 -8.86
N LEU A 282 3.26 -6.68 -8.55
CA LEU A 282 3.16 -8.11 -8.19
C LEU A 282 3.48 -9.02 -9.37
N ILE A 283 2.96 -8.71 -10.56
CA ILE A 283 3.25 -9.46 -11.79
C ILE A 283 4.74 -9.45 -12.12
N SER A 284 5.40 -8.30 -11.94
CA SER A 284 6.83 -8.11 -12.29
C SER A 284 7.77 -9.03 -11.51
N VAL A 285 7.36 -9.54 -10.35
CA VAL A 285 8.12 -10.56 -9.60
C VAL A 285 7.63 -11.99 -9.83
N GLY A 286 6.62 -12.19 -10.67
CA GLY A 286 6.04 -13.51 -10.98
C GLY A 286 4.94 -13.96 -10.01
N ALA A 287 4.39 -13.05 -9.22
CA ALA A 287 3.27 -13.33 -8.33
C ALA A 287 1.92 -13.22 -9.07
N THR A 288 1.00 -14.10 -8.75
CA THR A 288 -0.41 -13.96 -9.11
C THR A 288 -1.07 -13.02 -8.10
N PRO A 289 -1.58 -11.85 -8.49
CA PRO A 289 -2.28 -10.94 -7.59
C PRO A 289 -3.52 -11.61 -6.99
N ILE A 290 -3.79 -11.41 -5.69
CA ILE A 290 -4.89 -12.06 -4.96
C ILE A 290 -5.88 -11.04 -4.45
N ALA A 291 -5.40 -10.04 -3.70
CA ALA A 291 -6.25 -9.06 -3.02
C ALA A 291 -5.49 -7.80 -2.67
N ILE A 292 -6.24 -6.73 -2.37
CA ILE A 292 -5.69 -5.48 -1.87
C ILE A 292 -6.25 -5.12 -0.50
N THR A 293 -5.45 -4.35 0.24
CA THR A 293 -5.93 -3.43 1.28
C THR A 293 -5.77 -2.00 0.80
N ASN A 294 -6.55 -1.06 1.31
CA ASN A 294 -6.38 0.34 0.98
C ASN A 294 -6.29 1.24 2.23
N CYS A 295 -5.60 2.36 2.08
CA CYS A 295 -5.55 3.43 3.06
C CYS A 295 -5.91 4.73 2.33
N LEU A 296 -7.13 5.21 2.51
CA LEU A 296 -7.72 6.32 1.75
C LEU A 296 -7.59 7.62 2.55
N ASN A 297 -6.75 8.56 2.07
CA ASN A 297 -6.49 9.82 2.77
C ASN A 297 -6.96 10.99 1.92
N PHE A 298 -7.91 11.80 2.47
CA PHE A 298 -8.55 12.90 1.78
C PHE A 298 -8.72 14.13 2.69
N GLY A 299 -8.95 15.29 2.11
CA GLY A 299 -9.31 16.51 2.82
C GLY A 299 -10.68 16.42 3.50
N SER A 300 -11.23 17.53 3.96
CA SER A 300 -12.55 17.56 4.61
C SER A 300 -13.66 17.11 3.65
N PRO A 301 -14.49 16.13 4.04
CA PRO A 301 -15.64 15.68 3.23
C PRO A 301 -16.80 16.69 3.23
N GLU A 302 -16.72 17.78 3.99
CA GLU A 302 -17.68 18.88 3.98
C GLU A 302 -17.49 19.80 2.79
N ASN A 303 -16.29 19.78 2.19
CA ASN A 303 -16.01 20.44 0.92
C ASN A 303 -16.46 19.54 -0.23
N GLU A 304 -17.37 20.06 -1.08
CA GLU A 304 -17.95 19.29 -2.20
C GLU A 304 -16.91 18.84 -3.23
N ASP A 305 -15.81 19.57 -3.40
CA ASP A 305 -14.74 19.20 -4.34
C ASP A 305 -13.91 18.03 -3.75
N ASN A 306 -13.50 18.10 -2.46
CA ASN A 306 -12.80 17.02 -1.79
C ASN A 306 -13.65 15.74 -1.71
N MET A 307 -14.96 15.90 -1.46
CA MET A 307 -15.88 14.74 -1.45
C MET A 307 -16.01 14.14 -2.85
N GLY A 308 -15.99 14.96 -3.90
CA GLY A 308 -15.95 14.51 -5.30
C GLY A 308 -14.68 13.72 -5.61
N GLU A 309 -13.52 14.21 -5.17
CA GLU A 309 -12.24 13.50 -5.30
C GLU A 309 -12.29 12.10 -4.65
N PHE A 310 -12.86 12.02 -3.44
CA PHE A 310 -13.04 10.74 -2.75
C PHE A 310 -13.95 9.78 -3.52
N VAL A 311 -15.15 10.22 -3.90
CA VAL A 311 -16.14 9.40 -4.61
C VAL A 311 -15.56 8.86 -5.92
N GLU A 312 -14.94 9.73 -6.73
CA GLU A 312 -14.39 9.31 -8.03
C GLU A 312 -13.14 8.43 -7.88
N CYS A 313 -12.28 8.64 -6.87
CA CYS A 313 -11.18 7.73 -6.56
C CYS A 313 -11.70 6.34 -6.19
N VAL A 314 -12.72 6.26 -5.32
CA VAL A 314 -13.33 4.97 -4.92
C VAL A 314 -13.97 4.27 -6.12
N GLN A 315 -14.66 5.00 -6.99
CA GLN A 315 -15.21 4.45 -8.24
C GLN A 315 -14.10 3.88 -9.13
N GLY A 316 -13.02 4.65 -9.34
CA GLY A 316 -11.87 4.19 -10.14
C GLY A 316 -11.18 2.95 -9.56
N ILE A 317 -11.00 2.91 -8.23
CA ILE A 317 -10.47 1.74 -7.52
C ILE A 317 -11.40 0.54 -7.75
N GLY A 318 -12.71 0.71 -7.58
CA GLY A 318 -13.71 -0.35 -7.77
C GLY A 318 -13.67 -0.94 -9.18
N GLU A 319 -13.69 -0.07 -10.23
CA GLU A 319 -13.62 -0.50 -11.62
C GLU A 319 -12.34 -1.31 -11.92
N ALA A 320 -11.18 -0.88 -11.40
CA ALA A 320 -9.92 -1.59 -11.59
C ALA A 320 -9.88 -2.92 -10.82
N CYS A 321 -10.36 -2.95 -9.58
CA CYS A 321 -10.43 -4.15 -8.75
C CYS A 321 -11.33 -5.22 -9.40
N GLU A 322 -12.50 -4.84 -9.89
CA GLU A 322 -13.42 -5.74 -10.56
C GLU A 322 -12.81 -6.31 -11.84
N TYR A 323 -12.27 -5.44 -12.70
CA TYR A 323 -11.71 -5.86 -13.99
C TYR A 323 -10.48 -6.77 -13.86
N LEU A 324 -9.58 -6.42 -12.93
CA LEU A 324 -8.34 -7.17 -12.69
C LEU A 324 -8.53 -8.38 -11.78
N ASN A 325 -9.74 -8.63 -11.26
CA ASN A 325 -10.04 -9.65 -10.27
C ASN A 325 -9.11 -9.54 -9.04
N PHE A 326 -9.05 -8.33 -8.49
CA PHE A 326 -8.14 -7.94 -7.42
C PHE A 326 -8.92 -7.27 -6.27
N PRO A 327 -9.70 -8.06 -5.50
CA PRO A 327 -10.69 -7.54 -4.56
C PRO A 327 -10.08 -6.82 -3.37
N VAL A 328 -10.82 -5.82 -2.85
CA VAL A 328 -10.52 -5.16 -1.58
C VAL A 328 -10.98 -6.05 -0.42
N VAL A 329 -10.06 -6.46 0.44
CA VAL A 329 -10.37 -7.33 1.61
C VAL A 329 -10.31 -6.58 2.93
N SER A 330 -9.63 -5.44 2.98
CA SER A 330 -9.60 -4.54 4.14
C SER A 330 -9.21 -3.12 3.72
N GLY A 331 -9.31 -2.19 4.65
CA GLY A 331 -8.84 -0.83 4.42
C GLY A 331 -9.33 0.14 5.49
N ASN A 332 -8.90 1.39 5.37
CA ASN A 332 -9.42 2.48 6.17
C ASN A 332 -9.60 3.76 5.36
N VAL A 333 -10.41 4.67 5.88
CA VAL A 333 -10.59 6.02 5.36
C VAL A 333 -10.20 7.02 6.43
N SER A 334 -9.39 8.00 6.05
CA SER A 334 -9.02 9.15 6.87
C SER A 334 -9.44 10.42 6.14
N PHE A 335 -10.33 11.19 6.76
CA PHE A 335 -10.77 12.49 6.29
C PHE A 335 -10.14 13.61 7.12
N TYR A 336 -10.44 14.87 6.75
CA TYR A 336 -9.95 16.08 7.40
C TYR A 336 -8.42 16.22 7.42
N ASN A 337 -7.72 15.55 6.49
CA ASN A 337 -6.29 15.71 6.33
C ASN A 337 -5.99 17.06 5.67
N GLN A 338 -5.99 18.11 6.48
CA GLN A 338 -5.81 19.48 6.03
C GLN A 338 -5.22 20.37 7.12
N THR A 339 -4.56 21.44 6.69
CA THR A 339 -4.10 22.52 7.54
C THR A 339 -4.89 23.76 7.20
N LYS A 340 -5.72 24.25 8.15
CA LYS A 340 -6.71 25.32 7.88
C LYS A 340 -7.62 24.90 6.70
N GLU A 341 -7.68 25.71 5.64
CA GLU A 341 -8.51 25.46 4.45
C GLU A 341 -7.80 24.64 3.36
N ILE A 342 -6.54 24.28 3.55
CA ILE A 342 -5.73 23.59 2.53
C ILE A 342 -5.71 22.10 2.84
N GLY A 343 -6.46 21.32 2.05
CA GLY A 343 -6.44 19.87 2.08
C GLY A 343 -5.18 19.29 1.43
N ILE A 344 -4.83 18.06 1.83
CA ILE A 344 -3.84 17.26 1.10
C ILE A 344 -4.39 16.94 -0.30
N LYS A 345 -3.51 16.56 -1.21
CA LYS A 345 -3.96 15.93 -2.45
C LYS A 345 -4.64 14.60 -2.15
N PRO A 346 -5.62 14.17 -2.96
CA PRO A 346 -6.22 12.85 -2.80
C PRO A 346 -5.14 11.77 -2.81
N THR A 347 -5.00 11.03 -1.73
CA THR A 347 -3.90 10.07 -1.54
C THR A 347 -4.44 8.69 -1.14
N PRO A 348 -5.09 7.97 -2.06
CA PRO A 348 -5.34 6.56 -1.87
C PRO A 348 -4.02 5.80 -1.96
N SER A 349 -3.71 4.98 -0.96
CA SER A 349 -2.58 4.07 -0.96
C SER A 349 -3.12 2.64 -1.03
N ILE A 350 -2.59 1.85 -1.96
CA ILE A 350 -3.02 0.48 -2.21
C ILE A 350 -1.89 -0.46 -1.79
N GLY A 351 -2.20 -1.37 -0.88
CA GLY A 351 -1.34 -2.49 -0.51
C GLY A 351 -1.80 -3.75 -1.23
N GLY A 352 -1.03 -4.22 -2.22
CA GLY A 352 -1.34 -5.43 -2.98
C GLY A 352 -0.65 -6.66 -2.41
N VAL A 353 -1.35 -7.79 -2.41
CA VAL A 353 -0.81 -9.10 -2.03
C VAL A 353 -0.95 -10.08 -3.19
N GLY A 354 0.11 -10.81 -3.48
CA GLY A 354 0.15 -11.84 -4.51
C GLY A 354 0.81 -13.13 -4.04
N LEU A 355 0.49 -14.23 -4.70
CA LEU A 355 1.04 -15.56 -4.43
C LEU A 355 2.00 -15.98 -5.53
N ILE A 356 3.21 -16.35 -5.15
CA ILE A 356 4.17 -17.07 -5.98
C ILE A 356 4.06 -18.55 -5.64
N LYS A 357 3.63 -19.38 -6.59
CA LYS A 357 3.44 -20.82 -6.38
C LYS A 357 4.76 -21.58 -6.21
N ASP A 358 5.81 -21.11 -6.88
CA ASP A 358 7.16 -21.67 -6.82
C ASP A 358 8.17 -20.51 -6.90
N TYR A 359 8.76 -20.16 -5.75
CA TYR A 359 9.70 -19.02 -5.66
C TYR A 359 10.99 -19.23 -6.47
N ASN A 360 11.31 -20.46 -6.88
CA ASN A 360 12.45 -20.70 -7.77
C ASN A 360 12.23 -20.15 -9.19
N LYS A 361 10.99 -19.84 -9.55
CA LYS A 361 10.60 -19.24 -10.83
C LYS A 361 10.39 -17.74 -10.77
N MET A 362 10.49 -17.12 -9.58
CA MET A 362 10.38 -15.66 -9.48
C MET A 362 11.52 -14.96 -10.22
N VAL A 363 11.26 -13.74 -10.63
CA VAL A 363 12.25 -12.87 -11.25
C VAL A 363 12.43 -11.59 -10.42
N THR A 364 13.52 -10.89 -10.66
CA THR A 364 13.83 -9.60 -10.04
C THR A 364 14.17 -8.59 -11.12
N MET A 365 14.13 -7.29 -10.80
CA MET A 365 14.41 -6.24 -11.78
C MET A 365 15.86 -6.18 -12.29
N ASN A 366 16.83 -6.78 -11.58
CA ASN A 366 18.26 -6.64 -11.90
C ASN A 366 18.58 -7.24 -13.27
N PHE A 367 19.32 -6.55 -14.15
CA PHE A 367 19.93 -7.17 -15.32
C PHE A 367 20.85 -8.32 -14.92
N LYS A 368 20.74 -9.48 -15.61
CA LYS A 368 21.42 -10.73 -15.24
C LYS A 368 22.63 -11.04 -16.09
N GLU A 369 22.49 -11.04 -17.42
CA GLU A 369 23.52 -11.57 -18.31
C GLU A 369 23.83 -10.62 -19.46
N ILE A 370 25.13 -10.48 -19.77
CA ILE A 370 25.59 -9.71 -20.94
C ILE A 370 25.12 -10.43 -22.20
N ASN A 371 24.80 -9.66 -23.23
CA ASN A 371 24.23 -10.09 -24.53
C ASN A 371 22.77 -10.56 -24.46
N ASN A 372 22.11 -10.57 -23.29
CA ASN A 372 20.68 -10.75 -23.25
C ASN A 372 19.95 -9.57 -23.90
N ILE A 373 18.79 -9.88 -24.47
CA ILE A 373 17.93 -8.90 -25.14
C ILE A 373 17.03 -8.25 -24.07
N VAL A 374 16.88 -6.93 -24.16
CA VAL A 374 15.92 -6.16 -23.37
C VAL A 374 14.76 -5.77 -24.28
N MET A 375 13.54 -6.05 -23.85
CA MET A 375 12.31 -5.74 -24.58
C MET A 375 11.37 -4.89 -23.74
N VAL A 376 10.55 -4.10 -24.44
CA VAL A 376 9.35 -3.45 -23.86
C VAL A 376 8.13 -4.28 -24.21
N ILE A 377 7.29 -4.56 -23.23
CA ILE A 377 5.92 -5.06 -23.39
C ILE A 377 4.96 -3.88 -23.15
N GLY A 378 3.95 -3.73 -24.01
CA GLY A 378 3.00 -2.63 -23.96
C GLY A 378 3.44 -1.43 -24.82
N LYS A 379 2.46 -0.73 -25.39
CA LYS A 379 2.69 0.36 -26.34
C LYS A 379 3.08 1.65 -25.65
N THR A 380 4.09 2.34 -26.17
CA THR A 380 4.46 3.70 -25.76
C THR A 380 3.78 4.68 -26.70
N GLU A 381 2.89 5.51 -26.16
CA GLU A 381 2.11 6.51 -26.90
C GLU A 381 2.63 7.95 -26.70
N GLY A 382 3.55 8.13 -25.74
CA GLY A 382 4.22 9.40 -25.48
C GLY A 382 3.42 10.34 -24.57
N HIS A 383 2.71 9.80 -23.59
CA HIS A 383 1.96 10.62 -22.62
C HIS A 383 2.91 11.31 -21.64
N ILE A 384 3.02 12.63 -21.75
CA ILE A 384 3.91 13.47 -20.93
C ILE A 384 3.17 14.26 -19.85
N ASP A 385 1.87 14.55 -20.04
CA ASP A 385 1.09 15.33 -19.10
C ASP A 385 1.11 14.69 -17.70
N GLN A 386 1.26 15.51 -16.65
CA GLN A 386 1.43 15.07 -15.25
C GLN A 386 2.66 14.20 -14.97
N SER A 387 3.43 13.85 -15.99
CA SER A 387 4.66 13.05 -15.80
C SER A 387 5.67 13.77 -14.92
N LEU A 388 6.58 13.01 -14.34
CA LEU A 388 7.70 13.57 -13.58
C LEU A 388 8.57 14.48 -14.47
N PHE A 389 8.72 14.13 -15.76
CA PHE A 389 9.41 14.96 -16.73
C PHE A 389 8.73 16.32 -16.88
N ALA A 390 7.43 16.37 -17.16
CA ALA A 390 6.70 17.65 -17.31
C ALA A 390 6.81 18.50 -16.05
N ARG A 391 6.65 17.92 -14.89
CA ARG A 391 6.62 18.61 -13.60
C ARG A 391 8.01 19.09 -13.14
N SER A 392 9.05 18.30 -13.37
CA SER A 392 10.38 18.57 -12.82
C SER A 392 11.32 19.27 -13.82
N ILE A 393 11.08 19.12 -15.12
CA ILE A 393 11.93 19.66 -16.17
C ILE A 393 11.29 20.87 -16.82
N LEU A 394 9.97 20.79 -17.12
CA LEU A 394 9.24 21.86 -17.81
C LEU A 394 8.49 22.79 -16.85
N ASP A 395 8.44 22.46 -15.54
CA ASP A 395 7.59 23.11 -14.51
C ASP A 395 6.11 23.16 -14.90
N GLU A 396 5.66 22.17 -15.67
CA GLU A 396 4.26 22.07 -16.12
C GLU A 396 3.52 21.05 -15.23
N LYS A 397 2.44 21.52 -14.59
CA LYS A 397 1.67 20.76 -13.58
C LYS A 397 0.22 20.52 -14.00
N ASN A 398 -0.14 20.91 -15.23
CA ASN A 398 -1.48 20.77 -15.76
C ASN A 398 -1.59 19.54 -16.69
N GLY A 399 -2.78 19.34 -17.26
CA GLY A 399 -3.08 18.24 -18.17
C GLY A 399 -3.64 17.00 -17.48
N PRO A 400 -4.14 16.04 -18.27
CA PRO A 400 -4.71 14.81 -17.74
C PRO A 400 -3.61 13.85 -17.24
N PRO A 401 -3.93 12.96 -16.29
CA PRO A 401 -3.06 11.81 -16.00
C PRO A 401 -3.05 10.84 -17.20
N PRO A 402 -2.08 9.91 -17.27
CA PRO A 402 -2.09 8.89 -18.32
C PRO A 402 -3.35 8.03 -18.24
N GLU A 403 -3.88 7.67 -19.39
CA GLU A 403 -5.05 6.79 -19.49
C GLU A 403 -4.70 5.39 -18.98
N VAL A 404 -5.64 4.78 -18.26
CA VAL A 404 -5.55 3.39 -17.79
C VAL A 404 -6.51 2.53 -18.61
N ASN A 405 -5.97 1.80 -19.57
CA ASN A 405 -6.71 0.79 -20.32
C ASN A 405 -6.62 -0.55 -19.59
N LEU A 406 -7.64 -0.90 -18.82
CA LEU A 406 -7.66 -2.11 -17.98
C LEU A 406 -7.55 -3.40 -18.80
N PHE A 407 -8.03 -3.42 -20.04
CA PHE A 407 -7.84 -4.56 -20.95
C PHE A 407 -6.35 -4.78 -21.26
N ASN A 408 -5.65 -3.71 -21.65
CA ASN A 408 -4.22 -3.80 -21.94
C ASN A 408 -3.41 -4.12 -20.68
N GLU A 409 -3.77 -3.52 -19.52
CA GLU A 409 -3.15 -3.85 -18.24
C GLU A 409 -3.18 -5.35 -17.98
N LYS A 410 -4.39 -5.92 -18.01
CA LYS A 410 -4.60 -7.35 -17.75
C LYS A 410 -3.90 -8.23 -18.78
N ASN A 411 -4.11 -7.96 -20.05
CA ASN A 411 -3.57 -8.79 -21.14
C ASN A 411 -2.04 -8.81 -21.15
N ASN A 412 -1.41 -7.63 -20.99
CA ASN A 412 0.04 -7.51 -20.96
C ASN A 412 0.63 -8.22 -19.73
N GLY A 413 0.03 -8.00 -18.55
CA GLY A 413 0.49 -8.61 -17.33
C GLY A 413 0.30 -10.12 -17.27
N GLU A 414 -0.87 -10.65 -17.66
CA GLU A 414 -1.10 -12.10 -17.70
C GLU A 414 -0.15 -12.79 -18.69
N SER A 415 0.15 -12.14 -19.82
CA SER A 415 1.13 -12.63 -20.79
C SER A 415 2.54 -12.67 -20.21
N LEU A 416 2.94 -11.60 -19.49
CA LEU A 416 4.22 -11.58 -18.78
C LEU A 416 4.29 -12.66 -17.70
N LEU A 417 3.26 -12.79 -16.87
CA LEU A 417 3.20 -13.81 -15.81
C LEU A 417 3.36 -15.22 -16.39
N ASN A 418 2.67 -15.53 -17.49
CA ASN A 418 2.81 -16.80 -18.19
C ASN A 418 4.26 -17.04 -18.67
N LEU A 419 4.90 -16.03 -19.24
CA LEU A 419 6.29 -16.11 -19.68
C LEU A 419 7.27 -16.33 -18.52
N ILE A 420 7.06 -15.66 -17.37
CA ILE A 420 7.84 -15.87 -16.15
C ILE A 420 7.67 -17.32 -15.65
N GLN A 421 6.43 -17.80 -15.54
CA GLN A 421 6.13 -19.14 -15.07
C GLN A 421 6.71 -20.24 -15.96
N LYS A 422 6.84 -19.99 -17.26
CA LYS A 422 7.51 -20.87 -18.22
C LYS A 422 9.04 -20.79 -18.18
N GLY A 423 9.61 -19.81 -17.47
CA GLY A 423 11.06 -19.65 -17.30
C GLY A 423 11.77 -18.94 -18.45
N HIS A 424 11.03 -18.25 -19.34
CA HIS A 424 11.60 -17.52 -20.48
C HIS A 424 12.17 -16.15 -20.08
N ILE A 425 11.73 -15.59 -18.94
CA ILE A 425 12.12 -14.26 -18.46
C ILE A 425 13.26 -14.38 -17.45
N LYS A 426 14.29 -13.55 -17.60
CA LYS A 426 15.44 -13.47 -16.69
C LYS A 426 15.28 -12.37 -15.66
N SER A 427 14.77 -11.22 -16.06
CA SER A 427 14.39 -10.11 -15.19
C SER A 427 13.19 -9.36 -15.76
N ALA A 428 12.41 -8.72 -14.89
CA ALA A 428 11.28 -7.89 -15.27
C ALA A 428 11.17 -6.70 -14.32
N HIS A 429 10.63 -5.59 -14.82
CA HIS A 429 10.33 -4.37 -14.08
C HIS A 429 9.16 -3.64 -14.73
N ASP A 430 8.25 -3.05 -13.96
CA ASP A 430 7.19 -2.22 -14.52
C ASP A 430 7.74 -0.87 -15.04
N ILE A 431 7.03 -0.24 -15.96
CA ILE A 431 7.31 1.13 -16.39
C ILE A 431 6.27 2.04 -15.78
N SER A 432 6.71 2.89 -14.86
CA SER A 432 5.89 3.86 -14.14
C SER A 432 6.52 5.26 -14.18
N LEU A 433 6.68 5.91 -13.04
CA LEU A 433 7.24 7.27 -12.95
C LEU A 433 8.61 7.40 -13.63
N GLY A 434 8.74 8.44 -14.48
CA GLY A 434 9.95 8.75 -15.23
C GLY A 434 10.18 7.89 -16.47
N GLY A 435 9.24 7.01 -16.82
CA GLY A 435 9.18 6.27 -18.09
C GLY A 435 10.24 5.19 -18.27
N ILE A 436 10.42 4.78 -19.52
CA ILE A 436 11.32 3.68 -19.94
C ILE A 436 12.75 3.88 -19.41
N ILE A 437 13.28 5.08 -19.56
CA ILE A 437 14.69 5.34 -19.22
C ILE A 437 14.94 5.22 -17.71
N THR A 438 13.97 5.57 -16.88
CA THR A 438 14.04 5.40 -15.43
C THR A 438 13.99 3.93 -15.04
N ALA A 439 13.05 3.17 -15.61
CA ALA A 439 12.94 1.73 -15.37
C ALA A 439 14.24 0.99 -15.75
N VAL A 440 14.74 1.24 -16.95
CA VAL A 440 16.02 0.67 -17.42
C VAL A 440 17.20 1.08 -16.52
N SER A 441 17.25 2.34 -16.08
CA SER A 441 18.31 2.81 -15.19
C SER A 441 18.31 2.07 -13.86
N LYS A 442 17.15 1.85 -13.25
CA LYS A 442 17.00 1.06 -12.02
C LYS A 442 17.47 -0.39 -12.21
N MET A 443 17.08 -1.03 -13.32
CA MET A 443 17.51 -2.39 -13.68
C MET A 443 19.03 -2.45 -13.86
N ALA A 444 19.63 -1.46 -14.52
CA ALA A 444 21.07 -1.36 -14.75
C ALA A 444 21.85 -1.14 -13.43
N ILE A 445 21.37 -0.24 -12.56
CA ILE A 445 21.96 0.02 -11.24
C ILE A 445 21.96 -1.26 -10.38
N LYS A 446 20.81 -1.93 -10.30
CA LYS A 446 20.65 -3.14 -9.48
C LYS A 446 21.43 -4.34 -10.01
N GLY A 447 21.52 -4.48 -11.34
CA GLY A 447 22.30 -5.54 -12.00
C GLY A 447 23.79 -5.25 -12.16
N ASN A 448 24.21 -4.00 -11.92
CA ASN A 448 25.56 -3.51 -12.22
C ASN A 448 26.02 -3.81 -13.65
N LYS A 449 25.08 -3.68 -14.59
CA LYS A 449 25.29 -3.92 -16.03
C LYS A 449 24.68 -2.80 -16.84
N GLY A 450 25.33 -2.48 -17.97
CA GLY A 450 24.86 -1.45 -18.88
C GLY A 450 23.87 -1.99 -19.92
N ILE A 451 23.41 -1.08 -20.77
CA ILE A 451 22.58 -1.38 -21.91
C ILE A 451 22.96 -0.52 -23.10
N LYS A 452 22.96 -1.12 -24.29
CA LYS A 452 23.03 -0.38 -25.55
C LYS A 452 21.64 -0.38 -26.18
N PHE A 453 21.00 0.79 -26.21
CA PHE A 453 19.68 0.95 -26.81
C PHE A 453 19.74 0.78 -28.33
N ASN A 454 18.75 0.12 -28.87
CA ASN A 454 18.46 0.11 -30.29
C ASN A 454 17.84 1.45 -30.70
N LYS A 455 17.87 1.76 -32.00
CA LYS A 455 17.07 2.85 -32.53
C LYS A 455 15.59 2.46 -32.44
N SER A 456 14.79 3.25 -31.72
CA SER A 456 13.35 2.99 -31.64
C SER A 456 12.70 2.98 -33.02
N LYS A 457 11.81 2.05 -33.23
CA LYS A 457 10.93 1.99 -34.43
C LYS A 457 9.69 2.89 -34.26
N ASN A 458 9.46 3.39 -33.05
CA ASN A 458 8.34 4.27 -32.75
C ASN A 458 8.54 5.65 -33.41
N LEU A 459 7.47 6.20 -33.98
CA LEU A 459 7.47 7.49 -34.71
C LEU A 459 7.37 8.72 -33.80
N ILE A 460 7.23 8.54 -32.48
CA ILE A 460 7.22 9.66 -31.54
C ILE A 460 8.64 10.17 -31.30
N ASN A 461 8.76 11.40 -30.79
CA ASN A 461 10.07 11.98 -30.51
C ASN A 461 10.78 11.24 -29.36
N GLU A 462 12.10 11.34 -29.32
CA GLU A 462 12.93 10.58 -28.36
C GLU A 462 12.64 10.92 -26.89
N ILE A 463 12.33 12.17 -26.58
CA ILE A 463 11.99 12.60 -25.21
C ILE A 463 10.68 11.95 -24.76
N ASP A 464 9.64 12.04 -25.60
CA ASP A 464 8.34 11.43 -25.30
C ASP A 464 8.45 9.90 -25.20
N TYR A 465 9.28 9.27 -26.05
CA TYR A 465 9.52 7.84 -25.97
C TYR A 465 10.17 7.41 -24.66
N LEU A 466 11.21 8.13 -24.22
CA LEU A 466 12.03 7.75 -23.07
C LEU A 466 11.39 8.12 -21.72
N PHE A 467 10.67 9.25 -21.65
CA PHE A 467 10.19 9.83 -20.38
C PHE A 467 8.67 9.81 -20.21
N SER A 468 7.91 9.30 -21.18
CA SER A 468 6.45 9.16 -21.03
C SER A 468 6.07 8.14 -19.97
N GLU A 469 4.92 8.38 -19.34
CA GLU A 469 4.41 7.57 -18.25
C GLU A 469 3.12 6.81 -18.66
N ASP A 470 3.05 6.39 -19.94
CA ASP A 470 1.96 5.51 -20.42
C ASP A 470 1.89 4.25 -19.55
N GLN A 471 0.67 3.79 -19.29
CA GLN A 471 0.40 2.69 -18.37
C GLN A 471 0.44 1.31 -19.06
N GLY A 472 0.39 0.23 -18.29
CA GLY A 472 0.34 -1.14 -18.81
C GLY A 472 1.61 -1.64 -19.48
N ARG A 473 2.78 -1.14 -19.06
CA ARG A 473 4.06 -1.46 -19.71
C ARG A 473 5.06 -2.09 -18.78
N TYR A 474 5.94 -2.92 -19.35
CA TYR A 474 7.03 -3.61 -18.64
C TYR A 474 8.31 -3.60 -19.44
N ILE A 475 9.46 -3.63 -18.75
CA ILE A 475 10.77 -3.99 -19.30
C ILE A 475 11.04 -5.44 -18.91
N ILE A 476 11.47 -6.25 -19.88
CA ILE A 476 11.90 -7.63 -19.65
C ILE A 476 13.29 -7.88 -20.20
N GLU A 477 14.02 -8.77 -19.54
CA GLU A 477 15.27 -9.35 -20.05
C GLU A 477 15.01 -10.80 -20.45
N ILE A 478 15.43 -11.16 -21.65
CA ILE A 478 15.33 -12.52 -22.19
C ILE A 478 16.65 -13.01 -22.74
N ASN A 479 16.89 -14.32 -22.68
CA ASN A 479 18.00 -14.93 -23.41
C ASN A 479 17.71 -14.92 -24.91
N PRO A 480 18.67 -14.63 -25.80
CA PRO A 480 18.46 -14.63 -27.25
C PRO A 480 17.81 -15.91 -27.81
N LYS A 481 18.08 -17.06 -27.18
CA LYS A 481 17.47 -18.35 -27.60
C LYS A 481 15.95 -18.40 -27.38
N ASP A 482 15.44 -17.65 -26.41
CA ASP A 482 14.01 -17.62 -26.04
C ASP A 482 13.21 -16.60 -26.87
N LEU A 483 13.87 -15.74 -27.68
CA LEU A 483 13.24 -14.64 -28.42
C LEU A 483 12.05 -15.10 -29.27
N LYS A 484 12.22 -16.18 -30.05
CA LYS A 484 11.16 -16.70 -30.94
C LYS A 484 9.93 -17.16 -30.18
N GLU A 485 10.11 -17.83 -29.05
CA GLU A 485 8.99 -18.33 -28.26
C GLU A 485 8.29 -17.18 -27.49
N VAL A 486 9.07 -16.24 -26.96
CA VAL A 486 8.54 -15.04 -26.29
C VAL A 486 7.71 -14.21 -27.27
N THR A 487 8.25 -13.86 -28.45
CA THR A 487 7.52 -13.06 -29.43
C THR A 487 6.26 -13.77 -29.91
N LYS A 488 6.35 -15.11 -30.18
CA LYS A 488 5.19 -15.90 -30.55
C LYS A 488 4.05 -15.84 -29.50
N ILE A 489 4.37 -15.97 -28.23
CA ILE A 489 3.36 -15.90 -27.15
C ILE A 489 2.75 -14.50 -27.09
N LEU A 490 3.56 -13.44 -27.19
CA LEU A 490 3.08 -12.06 -27.18
C LEU A 490 2.18 -11.76 -28.38
N ASP A 491 2.58 -12.20 -29.59
CA ASP A 491 1.79 -12.04 -30.82
C ASP A 491 0.46 -12.79 -30.74
N GLN A 492 0.44 -14.03 -30.24
CA GLN A 492 -0.77 -14.82 -30.06
C GLN A 492 -1.78 -14.14 -29.13
N ASN A 493 -1.28 -13.40 -28.13
CA ASN A 493 -2.11 -12.64 -27.19
C ASN A 493 -2.36 -11.20 -27.68
N SER A 494 -1.92 -10.83 -28.89
CA SER A 494 -2.02 -9.46 -29.43
C SER A 494 -1.39 -8.40 -28.50
N VAL A 495 -0.30 -8.75 -27.83
CA VAL A 495 0.45 -7.86 -26.95
C VAL A 495 1.53 -7.14 -27.74
N TYR A 496 1.49 -5.80 -27.73
CA TYR A 496 2.55 -5.00 -28.34
C TYR A 496 3.88 -5.23 -27.63
N HIS A 497 4.94 -5.41 -28.41
CA HIS A 497 6.30 -5.56 -27.88
C HIS A 497 7.34 -5.05 -28.88
N GLU A 498 8.49 -4.62 -28.37
CA GLU A 498 9.63 -4.22 -29.18
C GLU A 498 10.96 -4.50 -28.47
N GLU A 499 12.00 -4.77 -29.25
CA GLU A 499 13.37 -4.90 -28.75
C GLU A 499 13.94 -3.53 -28.44
N LEU A 500 14.17 -3.25 -27.15
CA LEU A 500 14.71 -1.98 -26.68
C LEU A 500 16.24 -1.90 -26.82
N GLY A 501 16.95 -3.00 -26.62
CA GLY A 501 18.40 -3.03 -26.68
C GLY A 501 19.02 -4.35 -26.21
N ILE A 502 20.32 -4.31 -25.99
CA ILE A 502 21.13 -5.45 -25.55
C ILE A 502 21.92 -5.06 -24.30
N ILE A 503 21.97 -5.97 -23.33
CA ILE A 503 22.75 -5.78 -22.10
C ILE A 503 24.24 -5.86 -22.43
N ILE A 504 25.00 -4.87 -21.93
CA ILE A 504 26.44 -4.80 -22.07
C ILE A 504 27.12 -4.70 -20.69
N GLU A 505 28.44 -4.86 -20.65
CA GLU A 505 29.16 -4.94 -19.38
C GLU A 505 29.06 -3.67 -18.53
N LYS A 506 29.19 -2.52 -19.17
CA LYS A 506 29.19 -1.20 -18.51
C LYS A 506 28.46 -0.19 -19.37
N ASP A 507 28.04 0.90 -18.75
CA ASP A 507 27.48 2.07 -19.38
C ASP A 507 26.06 1.87 -19.97
N MET A 508 25.29 2.91 -19.91
CA MET A 508 24.06 3.04 -20.68
C MET A 508 24.33 3.91 -21.91
N ILE A 509 24.15 3.34 -23.09
CA ILE A 509 24.39 4.01 -24.38
C ILE A 509 23.04 4.26 -25.05
N ILE A 510 22.62 5.52 -25.07
CA ILE A 510 21.36 5.97 -25.65
C ILE A 510 21.66 6.61 -27.01
N ASN A 511 20.83 6.34 -28.02
CA ASN A 511 20.91 6.92 -29.38
C ASN A 511 22.33 6.93 -30.01
N GLN A 512 23.21 6.00 -29.61
CA GLN A 512 24.62 5.88 -30.05
C GLN A 512 25.53 7.08 -29.69
N LYS A 513 25.02 8.12 -29.06
CA LYS A 513 25.75 9.36 -28.77
C LYS A 513 25.83 9.68 -27.27
N THR A 514 24.75 9.43 -26.54
CA THR A 514 24.70 9.75 -25.12
C THR A 514 25.15 8.52 -24.31
N LYS A 515 26.22 8.72 -23.55
CA LYS A 515 26.78 7.71 -22.65
C LYS A 515 26.65 8.14 -21.20
N VAL A 516 26.13 7.25 -20.35
CA VAL A 516 26.05 7.44 -18.90
C VAL A 516 26.61 6.19 -18.23
N THR A 517 27.56 6.36 -17.32
CA THR A 517 28.17 5.23 -16.61
C THR A 517 27.24 4.71 -15.51
N ILE A 518 27.40 3.45 -15.12
CA ILE A 518 26.63 2.87 -14.00
C ILE A 518 26.89 3.62 -12.69
N ASP A 519 28.12 4.08 -12.48
CA ASP A 519 28.46 4.85 -11.28
C ASP A 519 27.79 6.23 -11.25
N GLU A 520 27.68 6.90 -12.42
CA GLU A 520 26.86 8.12 -12.53
C GLU A 520 25.40 7.86 -12.23
N LEU A 521 24.82 6.79 -12.77
CA LEU A 521 23.42 6.41 -12.49
C LEU A 521 23.19 6.13 -11.00
N LYS A 522 24.09 5.37 -10.37
CA LYS A 522 24.07 5.12 -8.92
C LYS A 522 24.11 6.43 -8.13
N SER A 523 25.07 7.30 -8.45
CA SER A 523 25.23 8.60 -7.80
C SER A 523 23.97 9.47 -7.93
N TYR A 524 23.36 9.52 -9.13
CA TYR A 524 22.14 10.29 -9.35
C TYR A 524 20.97 9.76 -8.50
N ASN A 525 20.85 8.43 -8.39
CA ASN A 525 19.73 7.81 -7.70
C ASN A 525 19.88 7.78 -6.17
N SER A 526 21.11 7.62 -5.64
CA SER A 526 21.33 7.33 -4.21
C SER A 526 21.55 8.58 -3.36
N ASN A 527 22.09 9.68 -3.92
CA ASN A 527 22.62 10.76 -3.12
C ASN A 527 21.56 11.70 -2.54
N TRP A 528 20.42 11.86 -3.20
CA TRP A 528 19.46 12.89 -2.81
C TRP A 528 18.94 12.72 -1.37
N LEU A 529 18.39 11.54 -1.05
CA LEU A 529 17.79 11.30 0.26
C LEU A 529 18.84 11.30 1.38
N THR A 530 19.98 10.67 1.12
CA THR A 530 21.09 10.65 2.09
C THR A 530 21.57 12.06 2.42
N ASN A 531 21.76 12.91 1.41
CA ASN A 531 22.18 14.29 1.62
C ASN A 531 21.09 15.10 2.34
N PHE A 532 19.82 14.93 1.98
CA PHE A 532 18.70 15.62 2.62
C PHE A 532 18.58 15.26 4.12
N MET A 533 18.76 13.99 4.47
CA MET A 533 18.66 13.51 5.85
C MET A 533 19.91 13.80 6.69
N SER A 534 21.04 14.16 6.06
CA SER A 534 22.30 14.52 6.74
C SER A 534 22.46 16.03 6.90
N ALA A 535 21.60 16.85 6.30
CA ALA A 535 21.62 18.31 6.40
C ALA A 535 20.80 18.77 7.61
#